data_59be1264cd7921fe440a19f850ebb6e3
#
_entry.id   59be1264cd7921fe440a19f850ebb6e3
#
_cell.length_a   1.000
_cell.length_b   1.000
_cell.length_c   1.000
_cell.angle_alpha   90.00
_cell.angle_beta   90.00
_cell.angle_gamma   90.00
#
_symmetry.space_group_name_H-M   'P 1'
#
loop_
_entity.id
_entity.type
_entity.pdbx_description
1 polymer ?
#
loop_
_entity_poly.entity_id
_entity_poly.type
_entity_poly.pdbx_seq_one_letter_code
_entity_poly.pdbx_strand_id
1 'polypeptide(L)'
;FGVPCIPGYDGVLPDDHKKVLKDAQKVGFPIMLKAIHGGGGRGMMIINSPQELANGMKITKSEAENAFSNGDLYFEKYFDKPRHIEIQVLCDNFGNAVHLGERDCSLQRRNQKVIEETTAVNIPRESINKIGKICTEACVQLGYTGAGTFEFLYQDGSFSFIEMNTRIQVEH
;
A
#
# COMPACT_ATOMS: atom_id res chain seq x y z
N PHE A 1 -2.74 12.46 8.59
CA PHE A 1 -2.83 11.63 9.79
C PHE A 1 -1.49 10.98 10.17
N GLY A 2 -0.39 11.25 9.42
CA GLY A 2 0.96 10.75 9.72
C GLY A 2 1.24 9.30 9.37
N VAL A 3 0.30 8.58 8.76
CA VAL A 3 0.55 7.21 8.26
C VAL A 3 1.53 7.29 7.07
N PRO A 4 2.69 6.60 7.14
CA PRO A 4 3.67 6.66 6.06
C PRO A 4 3.15 5.93 4.82
N CYS A 5 2.99 6.65 3.71
CA CYS A 5 2.52 6.09 2.44
C CYS A 5 3.70 5.72 1.53
N ILE A 6 3.43 4.86 0.54
CA ILE A 6 4.40 4.55 -0.51
C ILE A 6 4.68 5.84 -1.30
N PRO A 7 5.94 6.24 -1.49
CA PRO A 7 6.27 7.38 -2.34
C PRO A 7 5.72 7.18 -3.76
N GLY A 8 5.01 8.18 -4.30
CA GLY A 8 4.38 8.05 -5.59
C GLY A 8 3.86 9.36 -6.14
N TYR A 9 2.97 9.26 -7.13
CA TYR A 9 2.25 10.38 -7.68
C TYR A 9 0.92 10.56 -6.94
N ASP A 10 0.65 11.78 -6.50
CA ASP A 10 -0.59 12.11 -5.82
C ASP A 10 -1.69 12.43 -6.84
N GLY A 11 -2.73 11.61 -6.88
CA GLY A 11 -3.85 11.73 -7.79
C GLY A 11 -3.69 11.03 -9.14
N VAL A 12 -4.49 11.46 -10.12
CA VAL A 12 -4.53 10.91 -11.48
C VAL A 12 -3.34 11.42 -12.31
N LEU A 13 -2.67 10.51 -13.02
CA LEU A 13 -1.60 10.89 -13.94
C LEU A 13 -2.15 11.72 -15.09
N PRO A 14 -1.53 12.87 -15.41
CA PRO A 14 -1.92 13.65 -16.58
C PRO A 14 -1.46 12.98 -17.87
N ASP A 15 -2.07 13.37 -19.01
CA ASP A 15 -1.65 12.90 -20.32
C ASP A 15 -0.28 13.48 -20.77
N ASP A 16 0.28 14.43 -20.02
CA ASP A 16 1.61 14.99 -20.29
C ASP A 16 2.74 14.05 -19.83
N HIS A 17 3.20 13.22 -20.76
CA HIS A 17 4.29 12.28 -20.53
C HIS A 17 5.58 12.90 -19.98
N LYS A 18 5.90 14.14 -20.35
CA LYS A 18 7.13 14.79 -19.87
C LYS A 18 7.03 15.12 -18.37
N LYS A 19 5.85 15.56 -17.94
CA LYS A 19 5.56 15.83 -16.54
C LYS A 19 5.60 14.52 -15.75
N VAL A 20 4.89 13.49 -16.20
CA VAL A 20 4.88 12.17 -15.55
C VAL A 20 6.29 11.59 -15.42
N LEU A 21 7.09 11.66 -16.48
CA LEU A 21 8.48 11.18 -16.47
C LEU A 21 9.33 11.93 -15.43
N LYS A 22 9.21 13.25 -15.36
CA LYS A 22 9.94 14.06 -14.37
C LYS A 22 9.58 13.68 -12.94
N ASP A 23 8.31 13.43 -12.66
CA ASP A 23 7.86 13.05 -11.33
C ASP A 23 8.24 11.59 -10.99
N ALA A 24 8.16 10.67 -11.95
CA ALA A 24 8.65 9.31 -11.80
C ALA A 24 10.17 9.24 -11.52
N GLN A 25 10.96 10.12 -12.15
CA GLN A 25 12.40 10.23 -11.88
C GLN A 25 12.71 10.70 -10.45
N LYS A 26 11.86 11.55 -9.85
CA LYS A 26 12.03 11.98 -8.45
C LYS A 26 11.78 10.82 -7.47
N VAL A 27 10.78 9.98 -7.76
CA VAL A 27 10.48 8.77 -6.96
C VAL A 27 11.56 7.72 -7.16
N GLY A 28 12.15 7.66 -8.36
CA GLY A 28 13.20 6.71 -8.75
C GLY A 28 12.65 5.37 -9.21
N PHE A 29 13.15 4.90 -10.37
CA PHE A 29 12.80 3.58 -10.92
C PHE A 29 13.43 2.44 -10.10
N PRO A 30 12.84 1.25 -10.10
CA PRO A 30 11.56 0.90 -10.71
C PRO A 30 10.36 1.53 -9.98
N ILE A 31 9.28 1.76 -10.74
CA ILE A 31 7.98 2.18 -10.23
C ILE A 31 6.89 1.17 -10.60
N MET A 32 5.80 1.17 -9.86
CA MET A 32 4.60 0.39 -10.16
C MET A 32 3.53 1.34 -10.70
N LEU A 33 3.14 1.19 -11.95
CA LEU A 33 1.92 1.81 -12.48
C LEU A 33 0.70 1.04 -11.99
N LYS A 34 -0.36 1.76 -11.60
CA LYS A 34 -1.59 1.17 -11.11
C LYS A 34 -2.80 1.88 -11.68
N ALA A 35 -3.84 1.12 -12.01
CA ALA A 35 -5.17 1.67 -12.27
C ALA A 35 -5.81 2.13 -10.95
N ILE A 36 -6.40 3.33 -10.92
CA ILE A 36 -7.05 3.87 -9.71
C ILE A 36 -8.20 2.97 -9.24
N HIS A 37 -8.97 2.44 -10.18
CA HIS A 37 -10.07 1.51 -9.90
C HIS A 37 -9.64 0.04 -9.99
N GLY A 38 -8.32 -0.24 -10.05
CA GLY A 38 -7.76 -1.58 -10.06
C GLY A 38 -7.81 -2.25 -8.68
N GLY A 39 -7.71 -3.57 -8.68
CA GLY A 39 -7.66 -4.37 -7.45
C GLY A 39 -7.32 -5.83 -7.72
N GLY A 40 -6.95 -6.56 -6.68
CA GLY A 40 -6.62 -7.98 -6.78
C GLY A 40 -5.45 -8.30 -7.70
N GLY A 41 -4.49 -7.39 -7.83
CA GLY A 41 -3.32 -7.57 -8.69
C GLY A 41 -3.55 -7.31 -10.17
N ARG A 42 -4.72 -6.76 -10.57
CA ARG A 42 -5.07 -6.42 -11.96
C ARG A 42 -4.89 -4.93 -12.21
N GLY A 43 -4.54 -4.57 -13.44
CA GLY A 43 -4.31 -3.18 -13.83
C GLY A 43 -3.04 -2.61 -13.19
N MET A 44 -1.99 -3.41 -13.07
CA MET A 44 -0.70 -3.02 -12.50
C MET A 44 0.44 -3.47 -13.41
N MET A 45 1.45 -2.60 -13.58
CA MET A 45 2.64 -2.88 -14.39
C MET A 45 3.90 -2.29 -13.75
N ILE A 46 4.96 -3.10 -13.66
CA ILE A 46 6.27 -2.62 -13.22
C ILE A 46 6.95 -1.91 -14.38
N ILE A 47 7.46 -0.73 -14.13
CA ILE A 47 8.26 0.06 -15.08
C ILE A 47 9.67 0.18 -14.53
N ASN A 48 10.61 -0.47 -15.20
CA ASN A 48 11.98 -0.56 -14.71
C ASN A 48 12.84 0.66 -15.12
N SER A 49 12.45 1.35 -16.19
CA SER A 49 13.24 2.44 -16.76
C SER A 49 12.38 3.55 -17.34
N PRO A 50 12.95 4.77 -17.49
CA PRO A 50 12.28 5.88 -18.18
C PRO A 50 11.77 5.54 -19.57
N GLN A 51 12.49 4.70 -20.30
CA GLN A 51 12.17 4.31 -21.69
C GLN A 51 10.89 3.47 -21.78
N GLU A 52 10.58 2.71 -20.73
CA GLU A 52 9.40 1.86 -20.68
C GLU A 52 8.13 2.63 -20.33
N LEU A 53 8.24 3.82 -19.72
CA LEU A 53 7.13 4.53 -19.12
C LEU A 53 5.99 4.82 -20.10
N ALA A 54 6.29 5.37 -21.25
CA ALA A 54 5.28 5.76 -22.24
C ALA A 54 4.47 4.56 -22.76
N ASN A 55 5.16 3.46 -23.06
CA ASN A 55 4.51 2.23 -23.52
C ASN A 55 3.74 1.56 -22.37
N GLY A 56 4.30 1.53 -21.16
CA GLY A 56 3.66 0.99 -19.98
C GLY A 56 2.36 1.72 -19.64
N MET A 57 2.35 3.05 -19.66
CA MET A 57 1.14 3.84 -19.46
C MET A 57 0.05 3.49 -20.47
N LYS A 58 0.40 3.37 -21.76
CA LYS A 58 -0.57 3.02 -22.81
C LYS A 58 -1.19 1.64 -22.58
N ILE A 59 -0.36 0.64 -22.26
CA ILE A 59 -0.82 -0.74 -22.02
C ILE A 59 -1.71 -0.76 -20.77
N THR A 60 -1.23 -0.23 -19.64
CA THR A 60 -1.96 -0.26 -18.37
C THR A 60 -3.28 0.51 -18.45
N LYS A 61 -3.31 1.65 -19.17
CA LYS A 61 -4.52 2.42 -19.41
C LYS A 61 -5.56 1.60 -20.19
N SER A 62 -5.15 0.95 -21.29
CA SER A 62 -6.03 0.10 -22.09
C SER A 62 -6.57 -1.09 -21.30
N GLU A 63 -5.73 -1.75 -20.48
CA GLU A 63 -6.16 -2.84 -19.61
C GLU A 63 -7.16 -2.35 -18.54
N ALA A 64 -6.91 -1.17 -17.96
CA ALA A 64 -7.79 -0.57 -16.96
C ALA A 64 -9.15 -0.18 -17.56
N GLU A 65 -9.17 0.42 -18.75
CA GLU A 65 -10.40 0.74 -19.47
C GLU A 65 -11.24 -0.50 -19.77
N ASN A 66 -10.60 -1.59 -20.22
CA ASN A 66 -11.29 -2.85 -20.51
C ASN A 66 -11.80 -3.58 -19.26
N ALA A 67 -11.06 -3.52 -18.17
CA ALA A 67 -11.38 -4.29 -16.96
C ALA A 67 -12.30 -3.54 -15.99
N PHE A 68 -12.18 -2.20 -15.93
CA PHE A 68 -12.81 -1.35 -14.90
C PHE A 68 -13.62 -0.19 -15.50
N SER A 69 -13.71 -0.07 -16.83
CA SER A 69 -14.35 1.05 -17.53
C SER A 69 -13.80 2.43 -17.15
N ASN A 70 -12.56 2.46 -16.67
CA ASN A 70 -11.84 3.68 -16.29
C ASN A 70 -10.34 3.47 -16.52
N GLY A 71 -9.70 4.38 -17.26
CA GLY A 71 -8.29 4.34 -17.62
C GLY A 71 -7.39 5.21 -16.74
N ASP A 72 -7.89 5.75 -15.64
CA ASP A 72 -7.12 6.59 -14.74
C ASP A 72 -6.03 5.81 -14.03
N LEU A 73 -4.80 6.33 -14.12
CA LEU A 73 -3.61 5.69 -13.57
C LEU A 73 -2.95 6.57 -12.52
N TYR A 74 -2.21 5.96 -11.63
CA TYR A 74 -1.20 6.57 -10.78
C TYR A 74 0.05 5.69 -10.73
N PHE A 75 1.13 6.13 -10.12
CA PHE A 75 2.29 5.29 -9.89
C PHE A 75 2.82 5.44 -8.46
N GLU A 76 3.49 4.40 -8.00
CA GLU A 76 4.16 4.31 -6.71
C GLU A 76 5.57 3.75 -6.89
N LYS A 77 6.44 3.97 -5.90
CA LYS A 77 7.72 3.27 -5.80
C LYS A 77 7.47 1.76 -5.79
N TYR A 78 8.19 1.04 -6.64
CA TYR A 78 8.19 -0.42 -6.59
C TYR A 78 9.19 -0.92 -5.55
N PHE A 79 8.76 -1.85 -4.70
CA PHE A 79 9.60 -2.58 -3.77
C PHE A 79 9.81 -4.00 -4.29
N ASP A 80 11.07 -4.44 -4.40
CA ASP A 80 11.40 -5.73 -5.03
C ASP A 80 11.02 -6.92 -4.13
N LYS A 81 11.34 -6.84 -2.85
CA LYS A 81 11.11 -7.92 -1.88
C LYS A 81 10.64 -7.39 -0.52
N PRO A 82 9.56 -6.64 -0.48
CA PRO A 82 9.04 -6.13 0.79
C PRO A 82 8.42 -7.27 1.59
N ARG A 83 8.42 -7.11 2.91
CA ARG A 83 7.57 -7.91 3.78
C ARG A 83 6.17 -7.27 3.84
N HIS A 84 5.15 -8.09 3.93
CA HIS A 84 3.77 -7.65 4.12
C HIS A 84 3.45 -7.73 5.62
N ILE A 85 3.37 -6.58 6.27
CA ILE A 85 3.12 -6.49 7.71
C ILE A 85 1.78 -5.80 7.94
N GLU A 86 0.96 -6.38 8.78
CA GLU A 86 -0.36 -5.87 9.14
C GLU A 86 -0.40 -5.44 10.60
N ILE A 87 -1.08 -4.32 10.87
CA ILE A 87 -1.37 -3.86 12.24
C ILE A 87 -2.87 -3.92 12.46
N GLN A 88 -3.27 -4.77 13.41
CA GLN A 88 -4.67 -4.86 13.84
C GLN A 88 -5.00 -3.73 14.80
N VAL A 89 -6.10 -3.02 14.57
CA VAL A 89 -6.62 -1.98 15.46
C VAL A 89 -8.04 -2.31 15.90
N LEU A 90 -8.41 -1.79 17.07
CA LEU A 90 -9.77 -1.83 17.60
C LEU A 90 -10.11 -0.47 18.18
N CYS A 91 -11.24 0.10 17.76
CA CYS A 91 -11.69 1.44 18.15
C CYS A 91 -13.09 1.39 18.72
N ASP A 92 -13.32 2.11 19.82
CA ASP A 92 -14.62 2.22 20.45
C ASP A 92 -15.43 3.45 19.97
N ASN A 93 -16.64 3.61 20.49
CA ASN A 93 -17.51 4.75 20.18
C ASN A 93 -17.20 6.00 21.03
N PHE A 94 -16.16 5.96 21.86
CA PHE A 94 -15.80 7.03 22.79
C PHE A 94 -14.51 7.75 22.40
N GLY A 95 -13.95 7.40 21.22
CA GLY A 95 -12.72 8.00 20.71
C GLY A 95 -11.45 7.33 21.21
N ASN A 96 -11.53 6.12 21.78
CA ASN A 96 -10.35 5.34 22.13
C ASN A 96 -10.02 4.34 21.03
N ALA A 97 -8.71 4.15 20.79
CA ALA A 97 -8.19 3.17 19.86
C ALA A 97 -6.98 2.44 20.46
N VAL A 98 -6.90 1.14 20.21
CA VAL A 98 -5.76 0.31 20.58
C VAL A 98 -5.28 -0.49 19.37
N HIS A 99 -3.98 -0.80 19.32
CA HIS A 99 -3.49 -1.81 18.38
C HIS A 99 -3.23 -3.12 19.10
N LEU A 100 -3.52 -4.23 18.44
CA LEU A 100 -3.43 -5.58 19.01
C LEU A 100 -2.16 -6.32 18.53
N GLY A 101 -1.18 -5.58 18.06
CA GLY A 101 0.05 -6.12 17.52
C GLY A 101 0.01 -6.25 15.99
N GLU A 102 0.98 -7.02 15.49
CA GLU A 102 1.19 -7.21 14.06
C GLU A 102 1.05 -8.67 13.65
N ARG A 103 0.84 -8.85 12.35
CA ARG A 103 0.99 -10.12 11.63
C ARG A 103 1.97 -9.92 10.49
N ASP A 104 2.80 -10.92 10.24
CA ASP A 104 3.62 -11.03 9.04
C ASP A 104 2.93 -11.94 8.03
N CYS A 105 2.47 -11.37 6.93
CA CYS A 105 1.74 -12.04 5.87
C CYS A 105 2.57 -12.12 4.58
N SER A 106 3.89 -12.15 4.70
CA SER A 106 4.83 -12.08 3.55
C SER A 106 4.81 -13.35 2.70
N LEU A 107 4.48 -14.51 3.26
CA LEU A 107 4.38 -15.74 2.50
C LEU A 107 3.07 -15.79 1.71
N GLN A 108 3.17 -15.37 0.46
CA GLN A 108 2.02 -15.24 -0.44
C GLN A 108 2.20 -16.04 -1.73
N ARG A 109 1.09 -16.41 -2.33
CA ARG A 109 1.03 -16.99 -3.67
C ARG A 109 0.05 -16.20 -4.52
N ARG A 110 0.54 -15.55 -5.58
CA ARG A 110 -0.27 -14.70 -6.48
C ARG A 110 -1.07 -13.64 -5.70
N ASN A 111 -0.40 -12.94 -4.79
CA ASN A 111 -0.97 -11.90 -3.90
C ASN A 111 -2.04 -12.44 -2.92
N GLN A 112 -2.07 -13.74 -2.66
CA GLN A 112 -2.91 -14.35 -1.63
C GLN A 112 -2.04 -14.84 -0.48
N LYS A 113 -2.40 -14.46 0.73
CA LYS A 113 -1.75 -14.89 1.97
C LYS A 113 -1.87 -16.41 2.12
N VAL A 114 -0.75 -17.09 2.41
CA VAL A 114 -0.69 -18.55 2.57
C VAL A 114 -0.34 -18.92 4.00
N ILE A 115 0.62 -18.23 4.59
CA ILE A 115 1.01 -18.35 6.00
C ILE A 115 1.08 -16.96 6.59
N GLU A 116 0.57 -16.81 7.79
CA GLU A 116 0.57 -15.60 8.57
C GLU A 116 1.18 -15.94 9.93
N GLU A 117 2.13 -15.09 10.35
CA GLU A 117 2.89 -15.31 11.57
C GLU A 117 2.74 -14.12 12.52
N THR A 118 2.66 -14.40 13.81
CA THR A 118 2.82 -13.42 14.86
C THR A 118 3.85 -13.98 15.85
N THR A 119 4.84 -13.25 16.22
CA THR A 119 5.23 -11.87 15.89
C THR A 119 6.09 -11.83 14.63
N ALA A 120 6.19 -10.65 13.97
CA ALA A 120 7.07 -10.46 12.83
C ALA A 120 8.55 -10.57 13.24
N VAL A 121 9.21 -11.67 12.85
CA VAL A 121 10.60 -11.95 13.20
C VAL A 121 11.53 -10.89 12.61
N ASN A 122 12.55 -10.46 13.36
CA ASN A 122 13.57 -9.48 12.94
C ASN A 122 13.03 -8.06 12.62
N ILE A 123 11.83 -7.71 13.07
CA ILE A 123 11.39 -6.31 13.12
C ILE A 123 11.47 -5.84 14.58
N PRO A 124 12.18 -4.74 14.87
CA PRO A 124 12.30 -4.24 16.24
C PRO A 124 10.92 -3.94 16.82
N ARG A 125 10.66 -4.40 18.06
CA ARG A 125 9.38 -4.18 18.76
C ARG A 125 9.03 -2.69 18.87
N GLU A 126 10.03 -1.85 19.03
CA GLU A 126 9.87 -0.39 19.04
C GLU A 126 9.27 0.13 17.73
N SER A 127 9.72 -0.39 16.58
CA SER A 127 9.20 -0.02 15.26
C SER A 127 7.74 -0.43 15.10
N ILE A 128 7.36 -1.63 15.58
CA ILE A 128 5.98 -2.09 15.59
C ILE A 128 5.11 -1.20 16.50
N ASN A 129 5.57 -0.91 17.70
CA ASN A 129 4.83 -0.06 18.64
C ASN A 129 4.65 1.36 18.07
N LYS A 130 5.68 1.90 17.39
CA LYS A 130 5.62 3.21 16.76
C LYS A 130 4.58 3.26 15.63
N ILE A 131 4.61 2.28 14.71
CA ILE A 131 3.62 2.25 13.62
C ILE A 131 2.21 1.95 14.15
N GLY A 132 2.06 1.07 15.13
CA GLY A 132 0.79 0.80 15.79
C GLY A 132 0.19 2.05 16.44
N LYS A 133 1.00 2.87 17.10
CA LYS A 133 0.58 4.16 17.65
C LYS A 133 0.09 5.12 16.55
N ILE A 134 0.82 5.23 15.44
CA ILE A 134 0.40 6.04 14.29
C ILE A 134 -0.96 5.57 13.75
N CYS A 135 -1.17 4.26 13.62
CA CYS A 135 -2.45 3.71 13.18
C CYS A 135 -3.60 4.07 14.12
N THR A 136 -3.40 3.94 15.43
CA THR A 136 -4.44 4.29 16.41
C THR A 136 -4.73 5.78 16.44
N GLU A 137 -3.72 6.64 16.37
CA GLU A 137 -3.88 8.09 16.26
C GLU A 137 -4.64 8.50 14.99
N ALA A 138 -4.35 7.85 13.85
CA ALA A 138 -5.09 8.07 12.60
C ALA A 138 -6.57 7.67 12.74
N CYS A 139 -6.86 6.53 13.37
CA CYS A 139 -8.23 6.10 13.64
C CYS A 139 -9.00 7.11 14.50
N VAL A 140 -8.39 7.61 15.57
CA VAL A 140 -9.01 8.61 16.45
C VAL A 140 -9.31 9.90 15.68
N GLN A 141 -8.35 10.40 14.88
CA GLN A 141 -8.52 11.62 14.10
C GLN A 141 -9.60 11.49 13.01
N LEU A 142 -9.79 10.28 12.46
CA LEU A 142 -10.84 9.97 11.48
C LEU A 142 -12.20 9.72 12.12
N GLY A 143 -12.29 9.57 13.44
CA GLY A 143 -13.49 9.10 14.12
C GLY A 143 -13.88 7.67 13.74
N TYR A 144 -12.89 6.84 13.39
CA TYR A 144 -13.11 5.43 13.02
C TYR A 144 -13.55 4.61 14.24
N THR A 145 -14.55 3.73 14.04
CA THR A 145 -15.05 2.80 15.07
C THR A 145 -15.11 1.38 14.53
N GLY A 146 -14.85 0.41 15.41
CA GLY A 146 -14.82 -1.01 15.06
C GLY A 146 -13.43 -1.57 14.89
N ALA A 147 -13.34 -2.78 14.35
CA ALA A 147 -12.08 -3.44 14.05
C ALA A 147 -11.55 -3.01 12.68
N GLY A 148 -10.23 -2.83 12.57
CA GLY A 148 -9.56 -2.50 11.31
C GLY A 148 -8.17 -3.10 11.24
N THR A 149 -7.69 -3.30 10.03
CA THR A 149 -6.36 -3.83 9.76
C THR A 149 -5.64 -2.90 8.78
N PHE A 150 -4.55 -2.27 9.23
CA PHE A 150 -3.67 -1.50 8.35
C PHE A 150 -2.64 -2.43 7.75
N GLU A 151 -2.54 -2.45 6.42
CA GLU A 151 -1.56 -3.24 5.68
C GLU A 151 -0.39 -2.36 5.22
N PHE A 152 0.83 -2.87 5.40
CA PHE A 152 2.07 -2.17 5.06
C PHE A 152 3.02 -3.06 4.28
N LEU A 153 3.76 -2.45 3.35
CA LEU A 153 5.04 -2.99 2.90
C LEU A 153 6.15 -2.54 3.86
N TYR A 154 6.93 -3.49 4.33
CA TYR A 154 8.09 -3.21 5.18
C TYR A 154 9.36 -3.60 4.45
N GLN A 155 10.24 -2.63 4.24
CA GLN A 155 11.55 -2.83 3.62
C GLN A 155 12.56 -1.83 4.19
N ASP A 156 13.78 -2.28 4.41
CA ASP A 156 14.92 -1.44 4.87
C ASP A 156 14.60 -0.60 6.12
N GLY A 157 13.88 -1.20 7.07
CA GLY A 157 13.52 -0.55 8.35
C GLY A 157 12.32 0.41 8.27
N SER A 158 11.67 0.52 7.12
CA SER A 158 10.58 1.47 6.89
C SER A 158 9.26 0.78 6.55
N PHE A 159 8.18 1.32 7.10
CA PHE A 159 6.81 0.91 6.75
C PHE A 159 6.26 1.84 5.66
N SER A 160 5.52 1.28 4.71
CA SER A 160 4.81 2.02 3.67
C SER A 160 3.38 1.47 3.56
N PHE A 161 2.39 2.32 3.85
CA PHE A 161 0.98 1.95 3.85
C PHE A 161 0.49 1.53 2.47
N ILE A 162 -0.26 0.44 2.42
CA ILE A 162 -0.92 -0.07 1.21
C ILE A 162 -2.41 0.25 1.25
N GLU A 163 -3.10 -0.34 2.24
CA GLU A 163 -4.55 -0.24 2.39
C GLU A 163 -4.99 -0.50 3.83
N MET A 164 -6.26 -0.20 4.12
CA MET A 164 -6.91 -0.55 5.37
C MET A 164 -8.14 -1.40 5.10
N ASN A 165 -8.18 -2.59 5.68
CA ASN A 165 -9.38 -3.40 5.74
C ASN A 165 -10.23 -2.97 6.94
N THR A 166 -11.45 -2.50 6.69
CA THR A 166 -12.36 -2.00 7.73
C THR A 166 -13.15 -3.12 8.41
N ARG A 167 -12.45 -4.17 8.79
CA ARG A 167 -12.99 -5.38 9.43
C ARG A 167 -11.91 -6.10 10.21
N ILE A 168 -12.32 -7.04 11.04
CA ILE A 168 -11.40 -8.03 11.60
C ILE A 168 -10.95 -9.00 10.47
N GLN A 169 -9.74 -9.50 10.56
CA GLN A 169 -9.21 -10.54 9.69
C GLN A 169 -9.50 -11.92 10.28
N VAL A 170 -9.71 -12.93 9.42
CA VAL A 170 -9.98 -14.32 9.85
C VAL A 170 -8.83 -14.87 10.68
N GLU A 171 -7.62 -14.50 10.31
CA GLU A 171 -6.34 -14.89 10.92
C GLU A 171 -6.03 -14.19 12.24
N HIS A 172 -6.85 -13.27 12.69
CA HIS A 172 -6.67 -12.62 14.01
C HIS A 172 -7.29 -13.51 15.09
#